data_290a18cc7463091ba8f5bcc843165c75
#
_entry.id   290a18cc7463091ba8f5bcc843165c75
#
_cell.length_a   1.000
_cell.length_b   1.000
_cell.length_c   1.000
_cell.angle_alpha   90.00
_cell.angle_beta   90.00
_cell.angle_gamma   90.00
#
_symmetry.space_group_name_H-M   'P 1'
#
loop_
_entity.id
_entity.type
_entity.pdbx_description
1 polymer ?
#
loop_
_entity_poly.entity_id
_entity_poly.type
_entity_poly.pdbx_seq_one_letter_code
_entity_poly.pdbx_strand_id
1 'polypeptide(L)'
;MDNRLFVDGEHLSPSVLEKKHRLETDPTSRTNHMEYMSGMEKINSDIMEKVLSEMDSYDYSRYTAKDVKSALQHENCSVEDFKVLLSPAAQPFLEQMAERARLETSKHFGNTVYMFTPLYIANYCENYCVYCGFNCYNNISRMKLDMEQIEREMKIISDSGMEEILILTGESRSKSNIEYIGDACRLARK
;
A
#
# COMPACT_ATOMS: atom_id res chain seq x y z
N MET A 1 13.37 -11.08 -3.90
CA MET A 1 13.89 -10.47 -2.64
C MET A 1 13.97 -11.56 -1.58
N ASP A 2 15.06 -11.62 -0.88
CA ASP A 2 15.24 -12.59 0.19
C ASP A 2 14.36 -12.18 1.38
N ASN A 3 13.25 -12.89 1.61
CA ASN A 3 12.34 -12.65 2.74
C ASN A 3 13.04 -12.81 4.11
N ARG A 4 14.25 -13.35 4.13
CA ARG A 4 15.07 -13.48 5.34
C ARG A 4 15.45 -12.16 6.01
N LEU A 5 15.25 -11.01 5.33
CA LEU A 5 15.43 -9.69 5.95
C LEU A 5 14.40 -9.38 7.04
N PHE A 6 13.21 -9.99 6.96
CA PHE A 6 12.10 -9.70 7.89
C PHE A 6 11.70 -10.92 8.72
N VAL A 7 11.85 -12.13 8.16
CA VAL A 7 11.39 -13.37 8.79
C VAL A 7 12.51 -14.40 8.67
N ASP A 8 12.88 -15.02 9.78
CA ASP A 8 13.76 -16.19 9.86
C ASP A 8 12.91 -17.40 10.22
N GLY A 9 12.47 -18.14 9.20
CA GLY A 9 11.47 -19.18 9.36
C GLY A 9 10.12 -18.61 9.76
N GLU A 10 9.58 -19.05 10.92
CA GLU A 10 8.31 -18.55 11.50
C GLU A 10 8.52 -17.33 12.42
N HIS A 11 9.76 -16.88 12.61
CA HIS A 11 10.11 -15.82 13.55
C HIS A 11 10.56 -14.55 12.83
N LEU A 12 10.31 -13.39 13.44
CA LEU A 12 10.86 -12.13 12.98
C LEU A 12 12.39 -12.15 13.06
N SER A 13 13.05 -11.59 12.06
CA SER A 13 14.51 -11.51 12.06
C SER A 13 15.04 -10.68 13.25
N PRO A 14 16.25 -10.96 13.77
CA PRO A 14 16.82 -10.23 14.90
C PRO A 14 16.83 -8.71 14.70
N SER A 15 17.11 -8.23 13.49
CA SER A 15 17.10 -6.80 13.16
C SER A 15 15.72 -6.15 13.28
N VAL A 16 14.66 -6.89 12.93
CA VAL A 16 13.28 -6.42 13.10
C VAL A 16 12.88 -6.40 14.57
N LEU A 17 13.28 -7.43 15.34
CA LEU A 17 13.03 -7.48 16.78
C LEU A 17 13.76 -6.36 17.51
N GLU A 18 15.01 -6.07 17.17
CA GLU A 18 15.77 -4.93 17.74
C GLU A 18 15.11 -3.60 17.41
N LYS A 19 14.70 -3.39 16.16
CA LYS A 19 13.96 -2.18 15.76
C LYS A 19 12.65 -2.05 16.53
N LYS A 20 11.90 -3.13 16.68
CA LYS A 20 10.65 -3.17 17.45
C LYS A 20 10.90 -2.79 18.90
N HIS A 21 11.89 -3.43 19.54
CA HIS A 21 12.28 -3.14 20.92
C HIS A 21 12.68 -1.66 21.11
N ARG A 22 13.49 -1.11 20.20
CA ARG A 22 13.87 0.31 20.22
C ARG A 22 12.64 1.22 20.13
N LEU A 23 11.69 0.94 19.22
CA LEU A 23 10.48 1.74 19.09
C LEU A 23 9.53 1.65 20.30
N GLU A 24 9.60 0.55 21.06
CA GLU A 24 8.83 0.35 22.29
C GLU A 24 9.49 1.07 23.50
N THR A 25 10.83 1.02 23.57
CA THR A 25 11.59 1.55 24.71
C THR A 25 11.97 3.03 24.58
N ASP A 26 12.07 3.53 23.37
CA ASP A 26 12.41 4.93 23.07
C ASP A 26 11.34 5.58 22.17
N PRO A 27 10.32 6.23 22.76
CA PRO A 27 9.30 6.94 22.00
C PRO A 27 9.85 8.04 21.08
N THR A 28 11.04 8.58 21.38
CA THR A 28 11.67 9.64 20.55
C THR A 28 12.24 9.08 19.25
N SER A 29 12.45 7.77 19.17
CA SER A 29 12.89 7.09 17.96
C SER A 29 11.76 6.90 16.94
N ARG A 30 10.50 7.21 17.31
CA ARG A 30 9.35 7.16 16.41
C ARG A 30 9.30 8.40 15.54
N THR A 31 9.07 8.22 14.26
CA THR A 31 8.79 9.33 13.35
C THR A 31 7.44 9.95 13.71
N ASN A 32 7.42 11.25 13.99
CA ASN A 32 6.16 11.97 14.13
C ASN A 32 5.58 12.25 12.73
N HIS A 33 4.54 11.53 12.35
CA HIS A 33 3.90 11.67 11.04
C HIS A 33 3.14 12.99 10.86
N MET A 34 2.93 13.73 11.96
CA MET A 34 2.23 15.02 11.96
C MET A 34 3.20 16.19 11.73
N GLU A 35 4.51 15.94 11.74
CA GLU A 35 5.53 16.95 11.53
C GLU A 35 6.22 16.73 10.19
N TYR A 36 6.41 17.82 9.44
CA TYR A 36 7.23 17.79 8.25
C TYR A 36 8.69 17.74 8.60
N MET A 37 9.42 16.85 7.98
CA MET A 37 10.87 16.78 8.12
C MET A 37 11.54 17.95 7.39
N SER A 38 12.74 18.34 7.83
CA SER A 38 13.52 19.39 7.16
C SER A 38 13.74 19.04 5.68
N GLY A 39 13.42 19.97 4.80
CA GLY A 39 13.53 19.81 3.34
C GLY A 39 12.28 19.25 2.65
N MET A 40 11.23 18.89 3.38
CA MET A 40 9.93 18.56 2.79
C MET A 40 9.16 19.83 2.42
N GLU A 41 8.50 19.81 1.28
CA GLU A 41 7.53 20.84 0.93
C GLU A 41 6.24 20.64 1.74
N LYS A 42 5.76 21.71 2.36
CA LYS A 42 4.47 21.68 3.03
C LYS A 42 3.37 21.70 1.98
N ILE A 43 2.55 20.66 1.93
CA ILE A 43 1.38 20.62 1.06
C ILE A 43 0.32 21.56 1.65
N ASN A 44 -0.09 22.57 0.88
CA ASN A 44 -1.18 23.45 1.26
C ASN A 44 -2.53 22.77 0.98
N SER A 45 -2.95 21.91 1.89
CA SER A 45 -4.20 21.15 1.81
C SER A 45 -4.81 21.00 3.21
N ASP A 46 -6.12 21.09 3.29
CA ASP A 46 -6.91 20.88 4.52
C ASP A 46 -7.40 19.43 4.69
N ILE A 47 -6.93 18.51 3.82
CA ILE A 47 -7.37 17.10 3.83
C ILE A 47 -7.05 16.44 5.17
N MET A 48 -5.86 16.70 5.73
CA MET A 48 -5.45 16.10 7.00
C MET A 48 -6.36 16.53 8.14
N GLU A 49 -6.63 17.85 8.25
CA GLU A 49 -7.54 18.37 9.28
C GLU A 49 -8.94 17.79 9.14
N LYS A 50 -9.45 17.69 7.91
CA LYS A 50 -10.75 17.07 7.64
C LYS A 50 -10.78 15.61 8.05
N VAL A 51 -9.77 14.81 7.68
CA VAL A 51 -9.69 13.39 8.06
C VAL A 51 -9.62 13.23 9.58
N LEU A 52 -8.79 14.01 10.26
CA LEU A 52 -8.66 13.95 11.72
C LEU A 52 -9.98 14.35 12.40
N SER A 53 -10.63 15.42 11.96
CA SER A 53 -11.93 15.85 12.47
C SER A 53 -13.00 14.78 12.30
N GLU A 54 -13.02 14.10 11.14
CA GLU A 54 -13.94 12.99 10.88
C GLU A 54 -13.64 11.78 11.77
N MET A 55 -12.36 11.47 11.99
CA MET A 55 -11.95 10.38 12.89
C MET A 55 -12.33 10.67 14.34
N ASP A 56 -12.08 11.89 14.82
CA ASP A 56 -12.40 12.30 16.19
C ASP A 56 -13.91 12.34 16.45
N SER A 57 -14.71 12.65 15.43
CA SER A 57 -16.18 12.69 15.51
C SER A 57 -16.83 11.33 15.29
N TYR A 58 -16.07 10.30 14.88
CA TYR A 58 -16.61 8.98 14.58
C TYR A 58 -16.94 8.20 15.86
N ASP A 59 -18.22 8.22 16.24
CA ASP A 59 -18.75 7.37 17.29
C ASP A 59 -19.45 6.14 16.69
N TYR A 60 -18.73 5.02 16.64
CA TYR A 60 -19.25 3.76 16.10
C TYR A 60 -20.41 3.18 16.92
N SER A 61 -20.57 3.58 18.18
CA SER A 61 -21.59 3.04 19.08
C SER A 61 -22.99 3.59 18.81
N ARG A 62 -23.09 4.71 18.09
CA ARG A 62 -24.37 5.36 17.76
C ARG A 62 -25.16 4.62 16.68
N TYR A 63 -24.50 3.76 15.91
CA TYR A 63 -25.13 3.09 14.78
C TYR A 63 -25.88 1.83 15.18
N THR A 64 -27.00 1.59 14.50
CA THR A 64 -27.91 0.48 14.77
C THR A 64 -28.07 -0.42 13.54
N ALA A 65 -28.65 -1.61 13.75
CA ALA A 65 -29.02 -2.52 12.66
C ALA A 65 -29.95 -1.87 11.61
N LYS A 66 -30.77 -0.88 12.02
CA LYS A 66 -31.64 -0.14 11.09
C LYS A 66 -30.81 0.73 10.14
N ASP A 67 -29.78 1.39 10.67
CA ASP A 67 -28.90 2.25 9.87
C ASP A 67 -28.11 1.42 8.85
N VAL A 68 -27.62 0.24 9.26
CA VAL A 68 -26.94 -0.71 8.35
C VAL A 68 -27.85 -1.15 7.21
N LYS A 69 -29.11 -1.52 7.52
CA LYS A 69 -30.08 -1.90 6.49
C LYS A 69 -30.37 -0.75 5.53
N SER A 70 -30.46 0.48 6.04
CA SER A 70 -30.65 1.67 5.21
C SER A 70 -29.44 1.91 4.30
N ALA A 71 -28.23 1.88 4.84
CA ALA A 71 -26.99 2.05 4.08
C ALA A 71 -26.85 1.02 2.94
N LEU A 72 -27.24 -0.23 3.20
CA LEU A 72 -27.21 -1.31 2.19
C LEU A 72 -28.25 -1.14 1.08
N GLN A 73 -29.27 -0.31 1.27
CA GLN A 73 -30.31 -0.04 0.26
C GLN A 73 -29.98 1.17 -0.63
N HIS A 74 -29.04 2.02 -0.24
CA HIS A 74 -28.67 3.18 -1.04
C HIS A 74 -27.92 2.74 -2.29
N GLU A 75 -28.31 3.24 -3.45
CA GLU A 75 -27.62 2.94 -4.72
C GLU A 75 -26.17 3.42 -4.70
N ASN A 76 -25.96 4.65 -4.21
CA ASN A 76 -24.66 5.24 -4.02
C ASN A 76 -24.42 5.46 -2.54
N CYS A 77 -23.39 4.80 -1.99
CA CYS A 77 -23.04 4.96 -0.58
C CYS A 77 -22.40 6.34 -0.34
N SER A 78 -22.90 7.03 0.66
CA SER A 78 -22.30 8.25 1.20
C SER A 78 -21.17 7.93 2.17
N VAL A 79 -20.45 8.97 2.61
CA VAL A 79 -19.45 8.83 3.70
C VAL A 79 -20.10 8.36 4.98
N GLU A 80 -21.34 8.82 5.26
CA GLU A 80 -22.07 8.38 6.46
C GLU A 80 -22.47 6.90 6.35
N ASP A 81 -22.92 6.42 5.18
CA ASP A 81 -23.18 5.00 4.96
C ASP A 81 -21.91 4.15 5.16
N PHE A 82 -20.77 4.64 4.69
CA PHE A 82 -19.49 3.97 4.91
C PHE A 82 -19.14 3.88 6.40
N LYS A 83 -19.34 4.95 7.18
CA LYS A 83 -19.17 4.94 8.64
C LYS A 83 -20.07 3.91 9.32
N VAL A 84 -21.35 3.85 8.90
CA VAL A 84 -22.31 2.84 9.38
C VAL A 84 -21.81 1.42 9.11
N LEU A 85 -21.37 1.16 7.89
CA LEU A 85 -20.89 -0.17 7.47
C LEU A 85 -19.57 -0.60 8.12
N LEU A 86 -18.78 0.35 8.62
CA LEU A 86 -17.58 0.07 9.43
C LEU A 86 -17.89 -0.15 10.92
N SER A 87 -19.10 0.14 11.38
CA SER A 87 -19.46 0.01 12.78
C SER A 87 -19.69 -1.46 13.20
N PRO A 88 -19.58 -1.78 14.51
CA PRO A 88 -19.92 -3.11 15.02
C PRO A 88 -21.36 -3.55 14.72
N ALA A 89 -22.29 -2.61 14.52
CA ALA A 89 -23.67 -2.91 14.13
C ALA A 89 -23.77 -3.61 12.78
N ALA A 90 -22.75 -3.50 11.92
CA ALA A 90 -22.70 -4.15 10.61
C ALA A 90 -22.29 -5.63 10.67
N GLN A 91 -21.70 -6.10 11.77
CA GLN A 91 -21.20 -7.47 11.88
C GLN A 91 -22.24 -8.55 11.51
N PRO A 92 -23.53 -8.47 11.93
CA PRO A 92 -24.54 -9.45 11.55
C PRO A 92 -24.93 -9.40 10.06
N PHE A 93 -24.48 -8.38 9.33
CA PHE A 93 -24.83 -8.12 7.92
C PHE A 93 -23.68 -8.37 6.94
N LEU A 94 -22.58 -9.00 7.37
CA LEU A 94 -21.39 -9.22 6.54
C LEU A 94 -21.71 -9.96 5.23
N GLU A 95 -22.60 -10.98 5.27
CA GLU A 95 -23.01 -11.69 4.05
C GLU A 95 -23.75 -10.77 3.07
N GLN A 96 -24.62 -9.91 3.56
CA GLN A 96 -25.35 -8.96 2.72
C GLN A 96 -24.41 -7.89 2.15
N MET A 97 -23.43 -7.45 2.95
CA MET A 97 -22.36 -6.55 2.48
C MET A 97 -21.52 -7.21 1.38
N ALA A 98 -21.11 -8.47 1.59
CA ALA A 98 -20.34 -9.24 0.61
C ALA A 98 -21.14 -9.44 -0.69
N GLU A 99 -22.41 -9.81 -0.60
CA GLU A 99 -23.28 -9.97 -1.79
C GLU A 99 -23.46 -8.64 -2.52
N ARG A 100 -23.66 -7.54 -1.81
CA ARG A 100 -23.72 -6.21 -2.41
C ARG A 100 -22.41 -5.84 -3.11
N ALA A 101 -21.27 -6.07 -2.46
CA ALA A 101 -19.96 -5.82 -3.05
C ALA A 101 -19.74 -6.68 -4.31
N ARG A 102 -20.15 -7.96 -4.30
CA ARG A 102 -20.09 -8.85 -5.45
C ARG A 102 -20.91 -8.30 -6.63
N LEU A 103 -22.13 -7.83 -6.36
CA LEU A 103 -23.00 -7.25 -7.40
C LEU A 103 -22.39 -5.98 -8.00
N GLU A 104 -21.86 -5.07 -7.17
CA GLU A 104 -21.19 -3.85 -7.65
C GLU A 104 -19.92 -4.19 -8.44
N THR A 105 -19.14 -5.16 -7.99
CA THR A 105 -17.95 -5.63 -8.73
C THR A 105 -18.36 -6.19 -10.09
N SER A 106 -19.36 -7.06 -10.15
CA SER A 106 -19.85 -7.63 -11.42
C SER A 106 -20.40 -6.56 -12.36
N LYS A 107 -21.08 -5.54 -11.83
CA LYS A 107 -21.64 -4.42 -12.59
C LYS A 107 -20.55 -3.56 -13.25
N HIS A 108 -19.45 -3.30 -12.54
CA HIS A 108 -18.41 -2.36 -12.97
C HIS A 108 -17.22 -3.03 -13.64
N PHE A 109 -16.88 -4.26 -13.28
CA PHE A 109 -15.69 -4.98 -13.73
C PHE A 109 -16.00 -6.32 -14.42
N GLY A 110 -17.26 -6.78 -14.40
CA GLY A 110 -17.62 -8.08 -14.92
C GLY A 110 -17.00 -9.22 -14.11
N ASN A 111 -16.64 -10.30 -14.80
CA ASN A 111 -15.99 -11.48 -14.21
C ASN A 111 -14.49 -11.55 -14.54
N THR A 112 -13.91 -10.46 -15.03
CA THR A 112 -12.50 -10.39 -15.40
C THR A 112 -11.65 -10.17 -14.17
N VAL A 113 -10.61 -10.97 -14.04
CA VAL A 113 -9.56 -10.80 -13.01
C VAL A 113 -8.27 -10.53 -13.73
N TYR A 114 -7.66 -9.37 -13.45
CA TYR A 114 -6.32 -9.05 -13.94
C TYR A 114 -5.28 -9.64 -13.00
N MET A 115 -4.43 -10.50 -13.55
CA MET A 115 -3.34 -11.11 -12.81
C MET A 115 -2.03 -10.46 -13.22
N PHE A 116 -1.34 -9.85 -12.27
CA PHE A 116 -0.04 -9.25 -12.48
C PHE A 116 0.90 -9.57 -11.32
N THR A 117 2.19 -9.44 -11.56
CA THR A 117 3.22 -9.58 -10.53
C THR A 117 4.08 -8.32 -10.46
N PRO A 118 4.51 -7.88 -9.26
CA PRO A 118 5.45 -6.78 -9.14
C PRO A 118 6.88 -7.22 -9.48
N LEU A 119 7.60 -6.38 -10.23
CA LEU A 119 9.04 -6.47 -10.43
C LEU A 119 9.71 -5.21 -9.91
N TYR A 120 10.46 -5.34 -8.82
CA TYR A 120 11.28 -4.26 -8.28
C TYR A 120 12.63 -4.20 -9.01
N ILE A 121 12.79 -3.21 -9.89
CA ILE A 121 14.01 -3.06 -10.69
C ILE A 121 15.12 -2.30 -9.97
N ALA A 122 14.76 -1.45 -8.97
CA ALA A 122 15.71 -0.77 -8.10
C ALA A 122 15.04 -0.39 -6.78
N ASN A 123 15.84 -0.32 -5.69
CA ASN A 123 15.36 0.11 -4.38
C ASN A 123 16.12 1.31 -3.81
N TYR A 124 16.93 1.99 -4.63
CA TYR A 124 17.48 3.29 -4.26
C TYR A 124 16.36 4.33 -4.23
N CYS A 125 16.27 5.08 -3.13
CA CYS A 125 15.27 6.13 -2.97
C CYS A 125 15.87 7.32 -2.23
N GLU A 126 15.54 8.53 -2.68
CA GLU A 126 15.95 9.79 -2.08
C GLU A 126 14.87 10.35 -1.13
N ASN A 127 13.67 9.71 -1.11
CA ASN A 127 12.55 10.12 -0.29
C ASN A 127 12.55 9.46 1.08
N TYR A 128 11.81 10.05 2.00
CA TYR A 128 11.68 9.62 3.40
C TYR A 128 10.24 9.32 3.81
N CYS A 129 9.47 8.74 2.88
CA CYS A 129 8.10 8.28 3.16
C CYS A 129 8.10 7.32 4.36
N VAL A 130 7.40 7.72 5.42
CA VAL A 130 7.46 7.04 6.74
C VAL A 130 7.01 5.58 6.73
N TYR A 131 6.16 5.20 5.79
CA TYR A 131 5.64 3.84 5.64
C TYR A 131 6.46 2.96 4.69
N CYS A 132 7.42 3.53 3.95
CA CYS A 132 8.08 2.83 2.86
C CYS A 132 9.41 2.20 3.30
N GLY A 133 9.57 0.89 3.03
CA GLY A 133 10.82 0.18 3.31
C GLY A 133 12.02 0.73 2.55
N PHE A 134 11.81 1.42 1.40
CA PHE A 134 12.88 2.04 0.61
C PHE A 134 13.26 3.44 1.08
N ASN A 135 12.62 3.96 2.12
CA ASN A 135 12.94 5.24 2.73
C ASN A 135 14.47 5.43 2.87
N CYS A 136 14.96 6.63 2.52
CA CYS A 136 16.40 6.92 2.49
C CYS A 136 17.10 6.78 3.85
N TYR A 137 16.36 6.89 4.96
CA TYR A 137 16.90 6.69 6.32
C TYR A 137 16.96 5.23 6.75
N ASN A 138 16.30 4.32 6.03
CA ASN A 138 16.36 2.91 6.35
C ASN A 138 17.71 2.33 5.92
N ASN A 139 18.39 1.67 6.86
CA ASN A 139 19.62 0.93 6.57
C ASN A 139 19.25 -0.45 5.98
N ILE A 140 19.08 -0.48 4.66
CA ILE A 140 18.77 -1.69 3.90
C ILE A 140 19.79 -1.89 2.79
N SER A 141 19.95 -3.12 2.33
CA SER A 141 20.72 -3.41 1.14
C SER A 141 20.09 -2.76 -0.08
N ARG A 142 20.85 -1.91 -0.77
CA ARG A 142 20.40 -1.20 -1.97
C ARG A 142 20.89 -1.92 -3.22
N MET A 143 19.98 -2.13 -4.18
CA MET A 143 20.27 -2.80 -5.44
C MET A 143 19.54 -2.11 -6.61
N LYS A 144 20.17 -2.20 -7.78
CA LYS A 144 19.59 -1.83 -9.06
C LYS A 144 19.91 -2.97 -10.04
N LEU A 145 18.90 -3.48 -10.72
CA LEU A 145 19.09 -4.49 -11.77
C LEU A 145 19.64 -3.82 -13.04
N ASP A 146 20.52 -4.51 -13.73
CA ASP A 146 20.86 -4.15 -15.11
C ASP A 146 19.80 -4.66 -16.10
N MET A 147 19.89 -4.25 -17.37
CA MET A 147 18.88 -4.60 -18.36
C MET A 147 18.83 -6.11 -18.66
N GLU A 148 19.94 -6.82 -18.58
CA GLU A 148 19.97 -8.28 -18.75
C GLU A 148 19.27 -8.99 -17.58
N GLN A 149 19.47 -8.50 -16.36
CA GLN A 149 18.79 -9.03 -15.18
C GLN A 149 17.28 -8.79 -15.27
N ILE A 150 16.89 -7.58 -15.69
CA ILE A 150 15.48 -7.24 -15.89
C ILE A 150 14.84 -8.14 -16.95
N GLU A 151 15.53 -8.35 -18.09
CA GLU A 151 15.03 -9.21 -19.18
C GLU A 151 14.86 -10.66 -18.72
N ARG A 152 15.81 -11.19 -17.93
CA ARG A 152 15.69 -12.55 -17.36
C ARG A 152 14.50 -12.68 -16.42
N GLU A 153 14.30 -11.71 -15.53
CA GLU A 153 13.15 -11.73 -14.61
C GLU A 153 11.82 -11.63 -15.37
N MET A 154 11.74 -10.73 -16.37
CA MET A 154 10.55 -10.61 -17.21
C MET A 154 10.25 -11.88 -17.99
N LYS A 155 11.30 -12.55 -18.49
CA LYS A 155 11.12 -13.85 -19.17
C LYS A 155 10.56 -14.91 -18.23
N ILE A 156 11.05 -15.01 -17.00
CA ILE A 156 10.52 -15.96 -16.00
C ILE A 156 9.06 -15.66 -15.70
N ILE A 157 8.70 -14.38 -15.58
CA ILE A 157 7.32 -13.95 -15.34
C ILE A 157 6.44 -14.34 -16.53
N SER A 158 6.85 -14.05 -17.75
CA SER A 158 6.14 -14.42 -18.98
C SER A 158 5.97 -15.94 -19.11
N ASP A 159 7.05 -16.70 -18.88
CA ASP A 159 7.01 -18.17 -18.92
C ASP A 159 6.08 -18.78 -17.86
N SER A 160 5.74 -18.04 -16.79
CA SER A 160 4.73 -18.45 -15.80
C SER A 160 3.29 -18.27 -16.24
N GLY A 161 3.06 -17.68 -17.42
CA GLY A 161 1.74 -17.39 -17.99
C GLY A 161 1.13 -16.07 -17.50
N MET A 162 1.88 -15.22 -16.80
CA MET A 162 1.43 -13.87 -16.46
C MET A 162 1.62 -12.93 -17.66
N GLU A 163 0.57 -12.21 -18.01
CA GLU A 163 0.55 -11.27 -19.13
C GLU A 163 0.83 -9.83 -18.71
N GLU A 164 0.74 -9.53 -17.42
CA GLU A 164 0.91 -8.18 -16.89
C GLU A 164 2.00 -8.14 -15.82
N ILE A 165 2.74 -7.04 -15.80
CA ILE A 165 3.81 -6.77 -14.84
C ILE A 165 3.68 -5.34 -14.27
N LEU A 166 3.85 -5.20 -12.97
CA LEU A 166 3.96 -3.91 -12.30
C LEU A 166 5.43 -3.59 -12.02
N ILE A 167 6.01 -2.71 -12.83
CA ILE A 167 7.39 -2.28 -12.65
C ILE A 167 7.46 -1.27 -11.50
N LEU A 168 8.25 -1.57 -10.48
CA LEU A 168 8.41 -0.78 -9.28
C LEU A 168 9.85 -0.39 -9.04
N THR A 169 10.05 0.82 -8.55
CA THR A 169 11.36 1.33 -8.14
C THR A 169 11.25 2.33 -6.99
N GLY A 170 12.33 2.55 -6.25
CA GLY A 170 12.50 3.75 -5.46
C GLY A 170 12.75 4.95 -6.38
N GLU A 171 12.48 6.16 -5.89
CA GLU A 171 12.78 7.39 -6.62
C GLU A 171 14.21 7.82 -6.39
N SER A 172 15.04 7.76 -7.43
CA SER A 172 16.41 8.25 -7.42
C SER A 172 16.79 8.83 -8.77
N ARG A 173 17.16 10.11 -8.78
CA ARG A 173 17.56 10.81 -10.00
C ARG A 173 18.77 10.18 -10.69
N SER A 174 19.66 9.57 -9.93
CA SER A 174 20.89 8.96 -10.44
C SER A 174 20.79 7.47 -10.70
N LYS A 175 19.92 6.73 -9.96
CA LYS A 175 19.86 5.26 -10.03
C LYS A 175 18.64 4.73 -10.78
N SER A 176 17.49 5.43 -10.69
CA SER A 176 16.25 5.04 -11.35
C SER A 176 15.63 6.24 -12.07
N ASN A 177 16.41 6.83 -12.98
CA ASN A 177 15.97 7.93 -13.82
C ASN A 177 14.95 7.47 -14.88
N ILE A 178 14.32 8.43 -15.54
CA ILE A 178 13.25 8.18 -16.52
C ILE A 178 13.72 7.29 -17.67
N GLU A 179 14.95 7.46 -18.13
CA GLU A 179 15.53 6.68 -19.22
C GLU A 179 15.62 5.20 -18.83
N TYR A 180 16.14 4.90 -17.64
CA TYR A 180 16.25 3.55 -17.12
C TYR A 180 14.88 2.87 -16.97
N ILE A 181 13.88 3.58 -16.41
CA ILE A 181 12.51 3.06 -16.29
C ILE A 181 11.91 2.84 -17.68
N GLY A 182 12.11 3.79 -18.60
CA GLY A 182 11.64 3.70 -19.97
C GLY A 182 12.26 2.52 -20.73
N ASP A 183 13.55 2.21 -20.49
CA ASP A 183 14.21 1.03 -21.07
C ASP A 183 13.62 -0.27 -20.53
N ALA A 184 13.36 -0.35 -19.22
CA ALA A 184 12.66 -1.49 -18.62
C ALA A 184 11.26 -1.70 -19.22
N CYS A 185 10.48 -0.61 -19.40
CA CYS A 185 9.18 -0.68 -20.04
C CYS A 185 9.26 -1.13 -21.51
N ARG A 186 10.31 -0.71 -22.23
CA ARG A 186 10.53 -1.17 -23.61
C ARG A 186 10.85 -2.65 -23.68
N LEU A 187 11.61 -3.18 -22.70
CA LEU A 187 11.86 -4.63 -22.59
C LEU A 187 10.56 -5.42 -22.33
N ALA A 188 9.72 -4.92 -21.45
CA ALA A 188 8.46 -5.58 -21.11
C ALA A 188 7.48 -5.71 -22.29
N ARG A 189 7.67 -4.92 -23.37
CA ARG A 189 6.82 -4.94 -24.57
C ARG A 189 7.33 -5.86 -25.69
N LYS A 190 8.52 -6.44 -25.55
CA LYS A 190 9.05 -7.42 -26.51
C LYS A 190 8.41 -8.80 -26.34
#